data_b717d1795540d584e28346ef7d0f357c
#
_entry.id   b717d1795540d584e28346ef7d0f357c
#
_cell.length_a   1.000
_cell.length_b   1.000
_cell.length_c   1.000
_cell.angle_alpha   90.00
_cell.angle_beta   90.00
_cell.angle_gamma   90.00
#
_symmetry.space_group_name_H-M   'P 1'
#
loop_
_entity.id
_entity.type
_entity.pdbx_description
1 polymer ?
#
loop_
_entity_poly.entity_id
_entity_poly.type
_entity_poly.pdbx_seq_one_letter_code
_entity_poly.pdbx_strand_id
1 'polypeptide(L)'
;MKLLVKILPLLLIFILSCTSKSDTIHGRWIVENVNFDFDERRNTPEMISQIGKEESKDELIFKNDSIVYIKMLNYNGDYQYTINEISEINFKDDIFEINKLGVLKGNKIYSEQNTPIGKMKVVFVKEF
;
A
#
# COMPACT_ATOMS: atom_id res chain seq x y z
N MET A 1 -37.34 -20.75 23.14
CA MET A 1 -36.40 -19.93 23.89
C MET A 1 -34.96 -20.44 23.86
N LYS A 2 -34.70 -21.72 24.03
CA LYS A 2 -33.32 -22.28 23.95
C LYS A 2 -32.69 -22.18 22.56
N LEU A 3 -33.48 -22.11 21.46
CA LEU A 3 -32.99 -21.95 20.09
C LEU A 3 -32.52 -20.53 19.81
N LEU A 4 -33.16 -19.51 20.37
CA LEU A 4 -32.78 -18.11 20.21
C LEU A 4 -31.46 -17.77 20.90
N VAL A 5 -31.18 -18.41 22.04
CA VAL A 5 -29.92 -18.22 22.78
C VAL A 5 -28.73 -18.86 22.05
N LYS A 6 -28.96 -19.91 21.26
CA LYS A 6 -27.92 -20.59 20.45
C LYS A 6 -27.62 -19.84 19.13
N ILE A 7 -28.57 -19.10 18.61
CA ILE A 7 -28.41 -18.32 17.35
C ILE A 7 -27.73 -16.99 17.61
N LEU A 8 -27.93 -16.37 18.78
CA LEU A 8 -27.37 -15.08 19.14
C LEU A 8 -25.82 -15.04 19.12
N PRO A 9 -25.11 -16.00 19.74
CA PRO A 9 -23.64 -16.01 19.66
C PRO A 9 -23.11 -16.25 18.24
N LEU A 10 -23.84 -16.98 17.40
CA LEU A 10 -23.47 -17.21 16.02
C LEU A 10 -23.58 -15.93 15.18
N LEU A 11 -24.60 -15.12 15.42
CA LEU A 11 -24.80 -13.81 14.79
C LEU A 11 -23.71 -12.81 15.20
N LEU A 12 -23.29 -12.82 16.45
CA LEU A 12 -22.20 -12.00 16.97
C LEU A 12 -20.87 -12.33 16.31
N ILE A 13 -20.58 -13.60 16.08
CA ILE A 13 -19.36 -14.05 15.37
C ILE A 13 -19.37 -13.58 13.93
N PHE A 14 -20.54 -13.55 13.27
CA PHE A 14 -20.67 -13.02 11.91
C PHE A 14 -20.40 -11.53 11.81
N ILE A 15 -20.84 -10.75 12.78
CA ILE A 15 -20.62 -9.30 12.84
C ILE A 15 -19.14 -8.98 13.08
N LEU A 16 -18.46 -9.76 13.92
CA LEU A 16 -17.03 -9.59 14.23
C LEU A 16 -16.10 -9.99 13.09
N SER A 17 -16.55 -10.81 12.14
CA SER A 17 -15.76 -11.22 10.99
C SER A 17 -15.79 -10.22 9.82
N CYS A 18 -16.65 -9.20 9.88
CA CYS A 18 -16.75 -8.14 8.87
C CYS A 18 -15.79 -6.98 9.18
N THR A 19 -14.48 -7.22 9.10
CA THR A 19 -13.50 -6.14 9.17
C THR A 19 -13.41 -5.47 7.81
N SER A 20 -13.56 -4.15 7.74
CA SER A 20 -13.42 -3.42 6.48
C SER A 20 -11.96 -3.39 6.03
N LYS A 21 -11.71 -3.30 4.72
CA LYS A 21 -10.36 -3.20 4.16
C LYS A 21 -9.62 -1.95 4.66
N SER A 22 -10.35 -0.86 4.89
CA SER A 22 -9.78 0.37 5.42
C SER A 22 -9.24 0.20 6.84
N ASP A 23 -9.90 -0.58 7.70
CA ASP A 23 -9.42 -0.84 9.05
C ASP A 23 -8.11 -1.64 9.06
N THR A 24 -7.95 -2.57 8.10
CA THR A 24 -6.72 -3.36 7.99
C THR A 24 -5.55 -2.58 7.42
N ILE A 25 -5.81 -1.50 6.67
CA ILE A 25 -4.76 -0.69 6.07
C ILE A 25 -4.20 0.37 7.04
N HIS A 26 -4.94 0.76 8.07
CA HIS A 26 -4.51 1.80 9.00
C HIS A 26 -3.18 1.45 9.65
N GLY A 27 -2.29 2.42 9.73
CA GLY A 27 -0.99 2.28 10.36
C GLY A 27 0.16 2.65 9.44
N ARG A 28 1.36 2.30 9.90
CA ARG A 28 2.60 2.59 9.19
C ARG A 28 3.04 1.40 8.36
N TRP A 29 3.41 1.67 7.13
CA TRP A 29 3.91 0.70 6.18
C TRP A 29 5.32 1.07 5.75
N ILE A 30 6.22 0.11 5.80
CA ILE A 30 7.63 0.27 5.46
C ILE A 30 7.99 -0.60 4.26
N VAL A 31 9.07 -0.28 3.59
CA VAL A 31 9.55 -1.04 2.43
C VAL A 31 10.14 -2.37 2.90
N GLU A 32 9.63 -3.48 2.37
CA GLU A 32 10.19 -4.81 2.56
C GLU A 32 11.18 -5.14 1.45
N ASN A 33 10.84 -4.79 0.21
CA ASN A 33 11.63 -5.17 -0.95
C ASN A 33 11.45 -4.16 -2.09
N VAL A 34 12.53 -3.94 -2.86
CA VAL A 34 12.53 -3.13 -4.07
C VAL A 34 13.14 -3.95 -5.19
N ASN A 35 12.39 -4.11 -6.28
CA ASN A 35 12.82 -4.82 -7.48
C ASN A 35 12.83 -3.87 -8.67
N PHE A 36 13.87 -3.99 -9.49
CA PHE A 36 14.02 -3.17 -10.68
C PHE A 36 14.01 -4.05 -11.93
N ASP A 37 13.29 -3.59 -12.94
CA ASP A 37 13.38 -4.08 -14.31
C ASP A 37 13.84 -2.91 -15.18
N PHE A 38 15.12 -2.57 -15.02
CA PHE A 38 15.75 -1.45 -15.71
C PHE A 38 16.58 -1.94 -16.89
N ASP A 39 16.68 -1.10 -17.91
CA ASP A 39 17.53 -1.35 -19.06
C ASP A 39 19.02 -1.29 -18.62
N GLU A 40 19.70 -2.43 -18.61
CA GLU A 40 21.09 -2.55 -18.20
C GLU A 40 22.06 -1.77 -19.11
N ARG A 41 21.63 -1.42 -20.32
CA ARG A 41 22.44 -0.62 -21.25
C ARG A 41 22.53 0.84 -20.86
N ARG A 42 21.57 1.32 -20.08
CA ARG A 42 21.44 2.74 -19.68
C ARG A 42 21.79 2.98 -18.22
N ASN A 43 21.94 1.93 -17.42
CA ASN A 43 22.09 2.04 -15.99
C ASN A 43 23.26 1.19 -15.49
N THR A 44 24.07 1.77 -14.63
CA THR A 44 25.12 1.03 -13.95
C THR A 44 24.55 0.32 -12.72
N PRO A 45 25.13 -0.83 -12.30
CA PRO A 45 24.72 -1.48 -11.06
C PRO A 45 24.80 -0.57 -9.84
N GLU A 46 25.72 0.37 -9.82
CA GLU A 46 25.88 1.35 -8.74
C GLU A 46 24.72 2.31 -8.66
N MET A 47 24.23 2.81 -9.79
CA MET A 47 23.04 3.68 -9.84
C MET A 47 21.80 2.96 -9.37
N ILE A 48 21.60 1.71 -9.79
CA ILE A 48 20.46 0.88 -9.37
C ILE A 48 20.52 0.63 -7.86
N SER A 49 21.69 0.33 -7.32
CA SER A 49 21.90 0.12 -5.89
C SER A 49 21.57 1.39 -5.08
N GLN A 50 21.97 2.56 -5.57
CA GLN A 50 21.69 3.83 -4.92
C GLN A 50 20.20 4.14 -4.89
N ILE A 51 19.50 3.95 -6.00
CA ILE A 51 18.04 4.12 -6.07
C ILE A 51 17.36 3.18 -5.08
N GLY A 52 17.79 1.92 -5.01
CA GLY A 52 17.27 0.94 -4.06
C GLY A 52 17.43 1.36 -2.61
N LYS A 53 18.55 1.96 -2.25
CA LYS A 53 18.79 2.49 -0.90
C LYS A 53 17.88 3.66 -0.58
N GLU A 54 17.64 4.56 -1.52
CA GLU A 54 16.75 5.70 -1.35
C GLU A 54 15.29 5.24 -1.21
N GLU A 55 14.84 4.36 -2.10
CA GLU A 55 13.47 3.82 -2.07
C GLU A 55 13.21 2.95 -0.84
N SER A 56 14.23 2.31 -0.27
CA SER A 56 14.07 1.51 0.95
C SER A 56 13.71 2.34 2.18
N LYS A 57 13.84 3.65 2.11
CA LYS A 57 13.46 4.59 3.19
C LYS A 57 12.03 5.10 3.05
N ASP A 58 11.33 4.73 2.00
CA ASP A 58 9.95 5.17 1.77
C ASP A 58 9.02 4.64 2.87
N GLU A 59 8.08 5.47 3.25
CA GLU A 59 7.07 5.11 4.26
C GLU A 59 5.69 5.58 3.82
N LEU A 60 4.69 4.79 4.19
CA LEU A 60 3.27 5.14 4.03
C LEU A 60 2.63 5.08 5.41
N ILE A 61 1.89 6.13 5.78
CA ILE A 61 1.13 6.15 7.03
C ILE A 61 -0.33 6.42 6.70
N PHE A 62 -1.17 5.40 6.81
CA PHE A 62 -2.61 5.53 6.62
C PHE A 62 -3.24 6.01 7.92
N LYS A 63 -3.57 7.29 7.95
CA LYS A 63 -4.08 7.97 9.15
C LYS A 63 -5.53 7.64 9.45
N ASN A 64 -6.34 7.49 8.40
CA ASN A 64 -7.76 7.18 8.48
C ASN A 64 -8.23 6.58 7.15
N ASP A 65 -9.54 6.46 6.95
CA ASP A 65 -10.14 5.83 5.77
C ASP A 65 -9.95 6.62 4.47
N SER A 66 -9.45 7.85 4.54
CA SER A 66 -9.35 8.73 3.38
C SER A 66 -8.00 9.42 3.21
N ILE A 67 -7.14 9.42 4.24
CA ILE A 67 -5.87 10.16 4.21
C ILE A 67 -4.70 9.21 4.43
N VAL A 68 -3.74 9.26 3.51
CA VAL A 68 -2.43 8.60 3.62
C VAL A 68 -1.33 9.67 3.61
N TYR A 69 -0.44 9.59 4.59
CA TYR A 69 0.80 10.37 4.57
C TYR A 69 1.86 9.59 3.81
N ILE A 70 2.46 10.22 2.80
CA ILE A 70 3.51 9.61 1.98
C ILE A 70 4.83 10.30 2.29
N LYS A 71 5.85 9.50 2.57
CA LYS A 71 7.22 9.95 2.73
C LYS A 71 8.10 9.23 1.71
N MET A 72 8.29 9.87 0.58
CA MET A 72 9.13 9.40 -0.53
C MET A 72 10.01 10.56 -1.01
N LEU A 73 11.02 10.25 -1.80
CA LEU A 73 11.99 11.25 -2.28
C LEU A 73 11.33 12.46 -2.95
N ASN A 74 10.34 12.21 -3.82
CA ASN A 74 9.67 13.25 -4.60
C ASN A 74 8.28 13.62 -4.08
N TYR A 75 7.79 12.89 -3.08
CA TYR A 75 6.42 13.04 -2.61
C TYR A 75 6.39 12.98 -1.08
N ASN A 76 6.13 14.10 -0.45
CA ASN A 76 6.00 14.20 0.99
C ASN A 76 4.72 14.94 1.32
N GLY A 77 3.84 14.34 2.10
CA GLY A 77 2.63 14.98 2.56
C GLY A 77 1.43 14.06 2.65
N ASP A 78 0.30 14.66 2.98
CA ASP A 78 -0.98 13.99 3.09
C ASP A 78 -1.70 13.99 1.75
N TYR A 79 -2.20 12.82 1.35
CA TYR A 79 -2.96 12.65 0.11
C TYR A 79 -4.25 11.91 0.38
N GLN A 80 -5.29 12.23 -0.38
CA GLN A 80 -6.56 11.52 -0.31
C GLN A 80 -6.52 10.26 -1.16
N TYR A 81 -7.06 9.17 -0.63
CA TYR A 81 -7.08 7.88 -1.30
C TYR A 81 -8.43 7.18 -1.17
N THR A 82 -8.66 6.21 -2.03
CA THR A 82 -9.78 5.26 -1.94
C THR A 82 -9.26 3.85 -2.21
N ILE A 83 -9.95 2.85 -1.67
CA ILE A 83 -9.69 1.44 -1.96
C ILE A 83 -10.92 0.89 -2.68
N ASN A 84 -10.72 0.31 -3.85
CA ASN A 84 -11.82 -0.28 -4.62
C ASN A 84 -12.07 -1.75 -4.23
N GLU A 85 -13.03 -2.40 -4.89
CA GLU A 85 -13.43 -3.77 -4.58
C GLU A 85 -12.34 -4.81 -4.82
N ILE A 86 -11.40 -4.54 -5.74
CA ILE A 86 -10.27 -5.42 -6.04
C ILE A 86 -9.01 -5.03 -5.26
N SER A 87 -9.17 -4.25 -4.20
CA SER A 87 -8.09 -3.85 -3.27
C SER A 87 -7.01 -2.97 -3.91
N GLU A 88 -7.34 -2.25 -4.96
CA GLU A 88 -6.47 -1.22 -5.51
C GLU A 88 -6.60 0.07 -4.71
N ILE A 89 -5.45 0.63 -4.32
CA ILE A 89 -5.36 1.90 -3.61
C ILE A 89 -5.15 2.99 -4.64
N ASN A 90 -6.14 3.86 -4.80
CA ASN A 90 -6.13 4.92 -5.79
C ASN A 90 -6.13 6.28 -5.10
N PHE A 91 -5.42 7.24 -5.69
CA PHE A 91 -5.48 8.62 -5.25
C PHE A 91 -6.73 9.30 -5.82
N LYS A 92 -7.35 10.17 -5.04
CA LYS A 92 -8.52 10.94 -5.50
C LYS A 92 -8.15 12.06 -6.46
N ASP A 93 -6.96 12.63 -6.30
CA ASP A 93 -6.49 13.75 -7.09
C ASP A 93 -5.42 13.30 -8.09
N ASP A 94 -5.43 13.88 -9.30
CA ASP A 94 -4.43 13.66 -10.34
C ASP A 94 -3.11 14.38 -10.02
N ILE A 95 -2.58 14.22 -8.81
CA ILE A 95 -1.34 14.86 -8.36
C ILE A 95 -0.12 14.13 -8.92
N PHE A 96 -0.31 12.85 -9.25
CA PHE A 96 0.72 12.01 -9.85
C PHE A 96 0.28 11.64 -11.27
N GLU A 97 1.24 11.40 -12.14
CA GLU A 97 0.97 10.76 -13.43
C GLU A 97 0.35 9.37 -13.26
N ILE A 98 0.39 8.84 -12.05
CA ILE A 98 -0.13 7.53 -11.67
C ILE A 98 -1.22 7.72 -10.62
N ASN A 99 -2.46 7.37 -10.95
CA ASN A 99 -3.59 7.45 -10.01
C ASN A 99 -3.61 6.32 -8.98
N LYS A 100 -2.77 5.31 -9.15
CA LYS A 100 -2.77 4.09 -8.34
C LYS A 100 -1.49 4.02 -7.51
N LEU A 101 -1.65 3.92 -6.18
CA LEU A 101 -0.53 3.69 -5.28
C LEU A 101 -0.06 2.23 -5.34
N GLY A 102 -0.99 1.30 -5.33
CA GLY A 102 -0.66 -0.12 -5.33
C GLY A 102 -1.87 -1.00 -5.06
N VAL A 103 -1.60 -2.27 -4.81
CA VAL A 103 -2.62 -3.29 -4.51
C VAL A 103 -2.36 -3.86 -3.12
N LEU A 104 -3.40 -3.85 -2.29
CA LEU A 104 -3.35 -4.44 -0.95
C LEU A 104 -3.63 -5.94 -1.03
N LYS A 105 -2.69 -6.74 -0.50
CA LYS A 105 -2.84 -8.20 -0.37
C LYS A 105 -2.38 -8.62 1.03
N GLY A 106 -3.33 -8.92 1.91
CA GLY A 106 -3.03 -9.25 3.30
C GLY A 106 -2.32 -8.11 4.01
N ASN A 107 -1.12 -8.35 4.51
CA ASN A 107 -0.29 -7.36 5.19
C ASN A 107 0.77 -6.70 4.28
N LYS A 108 0.59 -6.80 2.96
CA LYS A 108 1.53 -6.24 1.98
C LYS A 108 0.82 -5.34 0.99
N ILE A 109 1.52 -4.29 0.55
CA ILE A 109 1.08 -3.43 -0.54
C ILE A 109 2.10 -3.55 -1.66
N TYR A 110 1.63 -3.93 -2.86
CA TYR A 110 2.45 -4.07 -4.06
C TYR A 110 2.29 -2.82 -4.92
N SER A 111 3.35 -2.03 -4.99
CA SER A 111 3.41 -0.79 -5.78
C SER A 111 4.29 -0.99 -7.01
N GLU A 112 3.83 -0.52 -8.16
CA GLU A 112 4.58 -0.58 -9.40
C GLU A 112 4.65 0.82 -10.01
N GLN A 113 5.87 1.26 -10.32
CA GLN A 113 6.11 2.57 -10.91
C GLN A 113 6.85 2.42 -12.23
N ASN A 114 6.37 3.13 -13.26
CA ASN A 114 7.08 3.25 -14.53
C ASN A 114 8.00 4.46 -14.46
N THR A 115 9.29 4.24 -14.63
CA THR A 115 10.29 5.30 -14.71
C THR A 115 10.82 5.41 -16.14
N PRO A 116 11.47 6.51 -16.52
CA PRO A 116 12.08 6.64 -17.87
C PRO A 116 13.10 5.56 -18.18
N ILE A 117 13.66 4.89 -17.17
CA ILE A 117 14.70 3.87 -17.31
C ILE A 117 14.19 2.45 -17.10
N GLY A 118 12.90 2.26 -16.81
CA GLY A 118 12.27 0.95 -16.63
C GLY A 118 11.25 0.92 -15.50
N LYS A 119 10.84 -0.29 -15.14
CA LYS A 119 9.85 -0.51 -14.07
C LYS A 119 10.52 -0.70 -12.72
N MET A 120 9.93 -0.14 -11.69
CA MET A 120 10.32 -0.34 -10.30
C MET A 120 9.12 -0.91 -9.53
N LYS A 121 9.36 -2.01 -8.82
CA LYS A 121 8.34 -2.65 -7.96
C LYS A 121 8.78 -2.52 -6.52
N VAL A 122 7.92 -1.93 -5.71
CA VAL A 122 8.15 -1.75 -4.28
C VAL A 122 7.08 -2.52 -3.50
N VAL A 123 7.51 -3.31 -2.54
CA VAL A 123 6.62 -4.03 -1.64
C VAL A 123 6.69 -3.39 -0.27
N PHE A 124 5.57 -2.91 0.21
CA PHE A 124 5.43 -2.39 1.57
C PHE A 124 4.84 -3.44 2.48
N VAL A 125 5.31 -3.50 3.70
CA VAL A 125 4.78 -4.37 4.74
C VAL A 125 4.36 -3.52 5.93
N LYS A 126 3.26 -3.93 6.57
CA LYS A 126 2.76 -3.22 7.74
C LYS A 126 3.69 -3.44 8.92
N GLU A 127 4.09 -2.34 9.56
CA GLU A 127 4.86 -2.37 10.80
C GLU A 127 3.92 -2.56 11.98
N PHE A 128 4.18 -3.58 12.79
CA PHE A 128 3.40 -3.88 14.00
C PHE A 128 4.05 -3.33 15.24
#